data_88a4fe7e273f8998f716c8171393afb2
#
_entry.id   88a4fe7e273f8998f716c8171393afb2
#
_cell.length_a   1.000
_cell.length_b   1.000
_cell.length_c   1.000
_cell.angle_alpha   90.00
_cell.angle_beta   90.00
_cell.angle_gamma   90.00
#
_symmetry.space_group_name_H-M   'P 1'
#
loop_
_entity.id
_entity.type
_entity.pdbx_description
1 polymer ?
#
loop_
_entity_poly.entity_id
_entity_poly.type
_entity_poly.pdbx_seq_one_letter_code
_entity_poly.pdbx_strand_id
1 'polypeptide(L)'
;MRKTICSKCGKIKSDTQKCACDKIKTINVKPIKSEEKKDYKNGIHSARWRKKRLFILKRDKGLCQRCLHKFHIFNGEQLTVHHIKSRKEYPELMFEDSNLITLCLTCNLQMEAKDLNHQLDFDITIEDNDFNL
;
A
#
# COMPACT_ATOMS: atom_id res chain seq x y z
N MET A 1 24.76 15.07 47.23
CA MET A 1 23.63 14.33 46.67
C MET A 1 24.07 13.55 45.44
N ARG A 2 23.79 12.30 45.41
CA ARG A 2 24.09 11.46 44.23
C ARG A 2 23.08 11.77 43.13
N LYS A 3 23.55 11.94 41.91
CA LYS A 3 22.71 12.10 40.71
C LYS A 3 22.68 10.79 39.95
N THR A 4 21.49 10.32 39.55
CA THR A 4 21.29 9.10 38.80
C THR A 4 20.60 9.41 37.48
N ILE A 5 20.86 8.59 36.47
CA ILE A 5 20.21 8.71 35.15
C ILE A 5 18.92 7.87 35.16
N CYS A 6 17.81 8.46 34.73
CA CYS A 6 16.56 7.73 34.60
C CYS A 6 16.67 6.69 33.47
N SER A 7 16.47 5.42 33.77
CA SER A 7 16.53 4.32 32.80
C SER A 7 15.45 4.40 31.70
N LYS A 8 14.36 5.15 31.93
CA LYS A 8 13.25 5.27 30.95
C LYS A 8 13.44 6.42 29.98
N CYS A 9 13.94 7.57 30.42
CA CYS A 9 14.00 8.78 29.58
C CYS A 9 15.42 9.40 29.46
N GLY A 10 16.43 8.82 30.14
CA GLY A 10 17.83 9.30 30.08
C GLY A 10 18.11 10.61 30.82
N LYS A 11 17.15 11.27 31.45
CA LYS A 11 17.35 12.53 32.18
C LYS A 11 18.01 12.29 33.54
N ILE A 12 18.89 13.18 33.93
CA ILE A 12 19.56 13.19 35.24
C ILE A 12 18.57 13.63 36.32
N LYS A 13 18.45 12.85 37.37
CA LYS A 13 17.63 13.12 38.55
C LYS A 13 18.41 12.91 39.83
N SER A 14 17.96 13.46 40.96
CA SER A 14 18.46 13.08 42.27
C SER A 14 17.97 11.71 42.68
N ASP A 15 18.76 10.98 43.43
CA ASP A 15 18.50 9.57 43.80
C ASP A 15 17.15 9.37 44.52
N THR A 16 16.69 10.36 45.25
CA THR A 16 15.44 10.32 46.01
C THR A 16 14.20 10.80 45.26
N GLN A 17 14.36 11.35 44.04
CA GLN A 17 13.23 11.92 43.28
C GLN A 17 12.71 10.98 42.20
N LYS A 18 11.38 10.83 42.16
CA LYS A 18 10.70 10.17 41.04
C LYS A 18 10.86 11.02 39.78
N CYS A 19 11.16 10.39 38.64
CA CYS A 19 11.31 11.10 37.39
C CYS A 19 9.96 11.64 36.88
N ALA A 20 9.98 12.82 36.27
CA ALA A 20 8.79 13.41 35.66
C ALA A 20 8.19 12.54 34.55
N CYS A 21 8.97 11.67 33.93
CA CYS A 21 8.47 10.73 32.91
C CYS A 21 7.53 9.65 33.47
N ASP A 22 7.53 9.40 34.77
CA ASP A 22 6.59 8.47 35.41
C ASP A 22 5.14 9.00 35.42
N LYS A 23 4.97 10.32 35.15
CA LYS A 23 3.66 10.95 35.02
C LYS A 23 3.09 10.85 33.59
N ILE A 24 3.84 10.32 32.65
CA ILE A 24 3.33 10.06 31.28
C ILE A 24 2.34 8.90 31.42
N LYS A 25 1.06 9.26 31.48
CA LYS A 25 -0.02 8.25 31.39
C LYS A 25 0.18 7.50 30.09
N THR A 26 0.32 6.19 30.17
CA THR A 26 0.22 5.31 29.01
C THR A 26 -1.00 5.73 28.22
N ILE A 27 -0.80 6.15 26.97
CA ILE A 27 -1.90 6.42 26.06
C ILE A 27 -2.65 5.08 25.96
N ASN A 28 -3.85 5.02 26.53
CA ASN A 28 -4.74 3.89 26.33
C ASN A 28 -5.13 3.88 24.85
N VAL A 29 -4.35 3.16 24.06
CA VAL A 29 -4.72 2.85 22.67
C VAL A 29 -5.99 2.03 22.78
N LYS A 30 -7.13 2.62 22.43
CA LYS A 30 -8.38 1.88 22.35
C LYS A 30 -8.17 0.67 21.44
N PRO A 31 -8.56 -0.54 21.85
CA PRO A 31 -8.45 -1.70 20.97
C PRO A 31 -9.26 -1.43 19.69
N ILE A 32 -8.63 -1.66 18.55
CA ILE A 32 -9.28 -1.57 17.23
C ILE A 32 -10.50 -2.48 17.25
N LYS A 33 -11.67 -1.93 16.93
CA LYS A 33 -12.94 -2.66 16.91
C LYS A 33 -12.81 -3.88 15.98
N SER A 34 -13.53 -4.95 16.30
CA SER A 34 -13.44 -6.23 15.59
C SER A 34 -13.73 -6.13 14.08
N GLU A 35 -14.57 -5.18 13.68
CA GLU A 35 -14.90 -4.88 12.27
C GLU A 35 -13.72 -4.30 11.51
N GLU A 36 -12.98 -3.35 12.09
CA GLU A 36 -11.76 -2.79 11.49
C GLU A 36 -10.67 -3.84 11.29
N LYS A 37 -10.57 -4.82 12.20
CA LYS A 37 -9.65 -5.96 12.06
C LYS A 37 -10.03 -6.89 10.92
N LYS A 38 -11.33 -7.03 10.63
CA LYS A 38 -11.84 -7.86 9.53
C LYS A 38 -11.50 -7.25 8.18
N ASP A 39 -11.67 -5.94 8.03
CA ASP A 39 -11.31 -5.20 6.83
C ASP A 39 -9.79 -5.22 6.58
N TYR A 40 -9.00 -5.08 7.63
CA TYR A 40 -7.55 -5.18 7.54
C TYR A 40 -7.09 -6.55 7.01
N LYS A 41 -7.68 -7.66 7.48
CA LYS A 41 -7.34 -9.01 7.04
C LYS A 41 -7.75 -9.30 5.59
N ASN A 42 -8.83 -8.71 5.12
CA ASN A 42 -9.39 -8.96 3.79
C ASN A 42 -9.01 -7.89 2.76
N GLY A 43 -8.40 -6.78 3.19
CA GLY A 43 -8.03 -5.66 2.35
C GLY A 43 -6.65 -5.78 1.71
N ILE A 44 -6.11 -4.64 1.29
CA ILE A 44 -4.78 -4.52 0.63
C ILE A 44 -3.59 -4.92 1.51
N HIS A 45 -3.79 -5.09 2.81
CA HIS A 45 -2.78 -5.59 3.75
C HIS A 45 -2.86 -7.11 3.97
N SER A 46 -3.83 -7.78 3.34
CA SER A 46 -4.02 -9.22 3.49
C SER A 46 -2.95 -10.04 2.76
N ALA A 47 -2.73 -11.28 3.20
CA ALA A 47 -1.86 -12.21 2.49
C ALA A 47 -2.40 -12.54 1.09
N ARG A 48 -3.73 -12.57 0.92
CA ARG A 48 -4.40 -12.74 -0.37
C ARG A 48 -4.03 -11.62 -1.34
N TRP A 49 -4.06 -10.37 -0.89
CA TRP A 49 -3.67 -9.23 -1.71
C TRP A 49 -2.19 -9.27 -2.10
N ARG A 50 -1.29 -9.61 -1.18
CA ARG A 50 0.14 -9.73 -1.51
C ARG A 50 0.40 -10.76 -2.61
N LYS A 51 -0.26 -11.92 -2.57
CA LYS A 51 -0.18 -12.93 -3.63
C LYS A 51 -0.74 -12.42 -4.94
N LYS A 52 -1.91 -11.79 -4.91
CA LYS A 52 -2.55 -11.19 -6.10
C LYS A 52 -1.66 -10.11 -6.73
N ARG A 53 -1.11 -9.23 -5.92
CA ARG A 53 -0.19 -8.19 -6.36
C ARG A 53 1.02 -8.77 -7.09
N LEU A 54 1.67 -9.78 -6.53
CA LEU A 54 2.81 -10.45 -7.17
C LEU A 54 2.41 -11.12 -8.49
N PHE A 55 1.24 -11.74 -8.54
CA PHE A 55 0.69 -12.34 -9.75
C PHE A 55 0.49 -11.30 -10.85
N ILE A 56 -0.11 -10.16 -10.55
CA ILE A 56 -0.34 -9.08 -11.52
C ILE A 56 0.99 -8.46 -11.99
N LEU A 57 1.92 -8.20 -11.08
CA LEU A 57 3.27 -7.71 -11.44
C LEU A 57 3.98 -8.67 -12.42
N LYS A 58 3.86 -9.97 -12.19
CA LYS A 58 4.43 -10.99 -13.07
C LYS A 58 3.69 -11.07 -14.42
N ARG A 59 2.35 -11.01 -14.42
CA ARG A 59 1.55 -10.95 -15.66
C ARG A 59 1.97 -9.78 -16.53
N ASP A 60 2.19 -8.61 -15.92
CA ASP A 60 2.56 -7.37 -16.61
C ASP A 60 4.08 -7.24 -16.82
N LYS A 61 4.83 -8.34 -16.64
CA LYS A 61 6.28 -8.44 -16.85
C LYS A 61 7.13 -7.46 -16.05
N GLY A 62 6.63 -6.98 -14.89
CA GLY A 62 7.31 -6.01 -14.06
C GLY A 62 7.50 -4.65 -14.73
N LEU A 63 6.57 -4.25 -15.59
CA LEU A 63 6.60 -2.98 -16.32
C LEU A 63 5.32 -2.18 -16.08
N CYS A 64 5.46 -0.85 -15.99
CA CYS A 64 4.32 0.05 -15.99
C CYS A 64 3.58 -0.02 -17.33
N GLN A 65 2.35 -0.47 -17.31
CA GLN A 65 1.57 -0.67 -18.54
C GLN A 65 1.24 0.64 -19.25
N ARG A 66 1.00 1.72 -18.50
CA ARG A 66 0.78 3.04 -19.09
C ARG A 66 2.03 3.59 -19.77
N CYS A 67 3.20 3.47 -19.13
CA CYS A 67 4.45 3.87 -19.76
C CYS A 67 4.71 3.06 -21.04
N LEU A 68 4.43 1.76 -21.01
CA LEU A 68 4.63 0.87 -22.15
C LEU A 68 3.69 1.18 -23.32
N HIS A 69 2.39 1.24 -23.08
CA HIS A 69 1.38 1.34 -24.14
C HIS A 69 1.13 2.78 -24.61
N LYS A 70 1.24 3.76 -23.71
CA LYS A 70 0.97 5.17 -24.04
C LYS A 70 2.23 5.93 -24.47
N PHE A 71 3.33 5.70 -23.79
CA PHE A 71 4.57 6.46 -23.99
C PHE A 71 5.68 5.65 -24.67
N HIS A 72 5.50 4.35 -24.90
CA HIS A 72 6.48 3.43 -25.46
C HIS A 72 7.79 3.40 -24.66
N ILE A 73 7.69 3.47 -23.33
CA ILE A 73 8.81 3.47 -22.41
C ILE A 73 8.74 2.23 -21.52
N PHE A 74 9.86 1.52 -21.40
CA PHE A 74 10.02 0.43 -20.44
C PHE A 74 10.36 0.98 -19.06
N ASN A 75 9.43 0.97 -18.15
CA ASN A 75 9.61 1.44 -16.76
C ASN A 75 9.24 0.34 -15.78
N GLY A 76 10.24 -0.18 -15.05
CA GLY A 76 10.08 -1.19 -13.99
C GLY A 76 10.34 -0.67 -12.58
N GLU A 77 10.43 0.64 -12.39
CA GLU A 77 10.72 1.26 -11.10
C GLU A 77 9.45 1.71 -10.38
N GLN A 78 9.46 1.60 -9.04
CA GLN A 78 8.37 2.05 -8.16
C GLN A 78 6.99 1.56 -8.62
N LEU A 79 6.88 0.28 -8.91
CA LEU A 79 5.65 -0.31 -9.41
C LEU A 79 4.62 -0.51 -8.30
N THR A 80 3.37 -0.24 -8.65
CA THR A 80 2.19 -0.53 -7.83
C THR A 80 1.11 -1.18 -8.68
N VAL A 81 0.17 -1.87 -8.06
CA VAL A 81 -1.00 -2.42 -8.72
C VAL A 81 -2.19 -1.50 -8.48
N HIS A 82 -2.72 -0.97 -9.56
CA HIS A 82 -3.83 -0.03 -9.59
C HIS A 82 -5.15 -0.77 -9.83
N HIS A 83 -6.20 -0.36 -9.13
CA HIS A 83 -7.58 -0.79 -9.39
C HIS A 83 -8.20 0.14 -10.42
N ILE A 84 -8.59 -0.36 -11.58
CA ILE A 84 -9.23 0.42 -12.66
C ILE A 84 -10.55 0.99 -12.15
N LYS A 85 -11.40 0.11 -11.60
CA LYS A 85 -12.60 0.50 -10.86
C LYS A 85 -12.28 0.54 -9.37
N SER A 86 -12.58 1.66 -8.72
CA SER A 86 -12.26 1.86 -7.31
C SER A 86 -12.81 0.74 -6.44
N ARG A 87 -11.98 0.20 -5.57
CA ARG A 87 -12.39 -0.81 -4.57
C ARG A 87 -13.42 -0.30 -3.56
N LYS A 88 -13.53 1.03 -3.40
CA LYS A 88 -14.55 1.63 -2.52
C LYS A 88 -15.94 1.51 -3.12
N GLU A 89 -16.06 1.68 -4.43
CA GLU A 89 -17.31 1.61 -5.16
C GLU A 89 -17.63 0.20 -5.66
N TYR A 90 -16.61 -0.56 -5.99
CA TYR A 90 -16.70 -1.92 -6.53
C TYR A 90 -15.87 -2.91 -5.71
N PRO A 91 -16.22 -3.16 -4.43
CA PRO A 91 -15.42 -4.03 -3.56
C PRO A 91 -15.35 -5.48 -4.06
N GLU A 92 -16.33 -5.94 -4.83
CA GLU A 92 -16.38 -7.26 -5.47
C GLU A 92 -15.28 -7.46 -6.53
N LEU A 93 -14.79 -6.37 -7.12
CA LEU A 93 -13.75 -6.39 -8.15
C LEU A 93 -12.33 -6.23 -7.59
N MET A 94 -12.19 -6.21 -6.28
CA MET A 94 -10.89 -5.96 -5.63
C MET A 94 -9.81 -6.96 -6.03
N PHE A 95 -10.18 -8.23 -6.24
CA PHE A 95 -9.28 -9.32 -6.61
C PHE A 95 -9.47 -9.80 -8.06
N GLU A 96 -10.26 -9.10 -8.84
CA GLU A 96 -10.51 -9.44 -10.24
C GLU A 96 -9.31 -9.04 -11.11
N ASP A 97 -8.75 -10.00 -11.85
CA ASP A 97 -7.54 -9.77 -12.63
C ASP A 97 -7.74 -8.72 -13.73
N SER A 98 -8.92 -8.67 -14.35
CA SER A 98 -9.28 -7.67 -15.36
C SER A 98 -9.40 -6.25 -14.83
N ASN A 99 -9.58 -6.08 -13.51
CA ASN A 99 -9.67 -4.80 -12.83
C ASN A 99 -8.32 -4.31 -12.27
N LEU A 100 -7.27 -5.08 -12.43
CA LEU A 100 -5.95 -4.81 -11.87
C LEU A 100 -4.90 -4.60 -12.96
N ILE A 101 -4.08 -3.58 -12.80
CA ILE A 101 -3.03 -3.22 -13.74
C ILE A 101 -1.80 -2.69 -13.01
N THR A 102 -0.61 -3.01 -13.52
CA THR A 102 0.64 -2.50 -12.98
C THR A 102 0.95 -1.11 -13.52
N LEU A 103 1.15 -0.16 -12.63
CA LEU A 103 1.56 1.22 -12.94
C LEU A 103 2.76 1.62 -12.09
N CYS A 104 3.60 2.52 -12.60
CA CYS A 104 4.58 3.19 -11.75
C CYS A 104 3.89 4.24 -10.88
N LEU A 105 4.56 4.67 -9.82
CA LEU A 105 3.98 5.62 -8.86
C LEU A 105 3.47 6.90 -9.53
N THR A 106 4.24 7.46 -10.45
CA THR A 106 3.84 8.68 -11.20
C THR A 106 2.58 8.45 -12.02
N CYS A 107 2.50 7.36 -12.78
CA CYS A 107 1.33 7.02 -13.57
C CYS A 107 0.11 6.73 -12.69
N ASN A 108 0.30 6.04 -11.56
CA ASN A 108 -0.77 5.76 -10.61
C ASN A 108 -1.36 7.06 -10.05
N LEU A 109 -0.53 8.00 -9.62
CA LEU A 109 -0.99 9.30 -9.10
C LEU A 109 -1.70 10.12 -10.18
N GLN A 110 -1.22 10.10 -11.41
CA GLN A 110 -1.86 10.79 -12.53
C GLN A 110 -3.21 10.17 -12.90
N MET A 111 -3.33 8.85 -12.85
CA MET A 111 -4.59 8.15 -13.09
C MET A 111 -5.62 8.43 -11.99
N GLU A 112 -5.19 8.49 -10.72
CA GLU A 112 -6.06 8.84 -9.61
C GLU A 112 -6.54 10.29 -9.66
N ALA A 113 -5.69 11.22 -10.13
CA ALA A 113 -6.03 12.63 -10.28
C ALA A 113 -6.99 12.90 -11.44
N LYS A 114 -7.06 12.02 -12.44
CA LYS A 114 -8.00 12.09 -13.56
C LYS A 114 -9.27 11.37 -13.16
N ASP A 115 -10.39 12.08 -13.18
CA ASP A 115 -11.71 11.45 -13.03
C ASP A 115 -12.13 10.83 -14.37
N LEU A 116 -11.60 9.65 -14.66
CA LEU A 116 -11.80 8.94 -15.93
C LEU A 116 -13.00 7.99 -15.93
N ASN A 117 -13.94 8.14 -14.98
CA ASN A 117 -15.10 7.25 -14.86
C ASN A 117 -14.71 5.75 -14.86
N HIS A 118 -13.66 5.41 -14.08
CA HIS A 118 -13.17 4.01 -13.96
C HIS A 118 -12.64 3.42 -15.28
N GLN A 119 -12.09 4.23 -16.16
CA GLN A 119 -11.48 3.80 -17.42
C GLN A 119 -9.99 4.12 -17.45
N LEU A 120 -9.26 3.41 -18.28
CA LEU A 120 -7.86 3.72 -18.58
C LEU A 120 -7.78 4.82 -19.63
N ASP A 121 -6.74 5.65 -19.59
CA ASP A 121 -6.48 6.69 -20.59
C ASP A 121 -5.60 6.19 -21.77
N PHE A 122 -5.49 4.87 -21.90
CA PHE A 122 -4.70 4.19 -22.93
C PHE A 122 -5.31 2.83 -23.24
N ASP A 123 -5.06 2.34 -24.46
CA ASP A 123 -5.48 1.02 -24.91
C ASP A 123 -4.40 -0.01 -24.59
N ILE A 124 -4.81 -1.13 -24.00
CA ILE A 124 -3.96 -2.28 -23.83
C ILE A 124 -4.10 -3.12 -25.10
N THR A 125 -3.16 -3.04 -26.00
CA THR A 125 -3.00 -4.04 -27.04
C THR A 125 -2.42 -5.30 -26.40
N ILE A 126 -3.31 -6.21 -26.02
CA ILE A 126 -2.90 -7.57 -25.68
C ILE A 126 -2.50 -8.21 -27.01
N GLU A 127 -1.23 -8.12 -27.36
CA GLU A 127 -0.69 -9.09 -28.29
C GLU A 127 -0.71 -10.41 -27.52
N ASP A 128 -1.59 -11.32 -27.93
CA ASP A 128 -1.64 -12.70 -27.47
C ASP A 128 -0.33 -13.38 -27.90
N ASN A 129 0.76 -12.99 -27.30
CA ASN A 129 2.03 -13.67 -27.41
C ASN A 129 2.09 -14.77 -26.37
N ASP A 130 1.57 -15.91 -26.79
CA ASP A 130 1.90 -17.25 -26.35
C ASP A 130 2.94 -17.31 -25.22
N PHE A 131 2.46 -17.41 -23.99
CA PHE A 131 3.25 -17.99 -22.92
C PHE A 131 3.20 -19.52 -23.07
N ASN A 132 3.87 -20.04 -24.06
CA ASN A 132 4.38 -21.40 -24.05
C ASN A 132 5.72 -21.39 -23.32
N LEU A 133 5.68 -21.66 -22.05
CA LEU A 133 6.77 -22.22 -21.27
C LEU A 133 6.30 -23.46 -20.59
#